data_c1e1804689af8e73c3033a93654c7cff
#
_entry.id   c1e1804689af8e73c3033a93654c7cff
#
_cell.length_a   1.000
_cell.length_b   1.000
_cell.length_c   1.000
_cell.angle_alpha   90.00
_cell.angle_beta   90.00
_cell.angle_gamma   90.00
#
_symmetry.space_group_name_H-M   'P 1'
#
loop_
_entity.id
_entity.type
_entity.pdbx_description
1 polymer ?
#
loop_
_entity_poly.entity_id
_entity_poly.type
_entity_poly.pdbx_seq_one_letter_code
_entity_poly.pdbx_strand_id
1 'polypeptide(L)'
;MRFSLLGLCVVLFSSTSFAQAEKGVKKPDLQWRLIGRVFFDGGFFMNDHLNLGSSFQVNDVRLGTVLTLFEDWEAKIELGYADKAISFKDIYLSYAWKGHVFKLGHQYEPFGYARIGSSNYRFMQHATADEALGTSRKLGLTYSYDRDWWNVMAGVFSNGNVQSGGQLEQGYTLSAKVIARPWMAEKKLLHIGVAPVFIDGKDEVSFGGGVPTMLLADGDNAFLDATVNNVINQWKLDVEGILLCNKWYFQGQYYLGHLNRHDAANYNGQGGYVQAGYLLLGEKHNYDAATGMMKNPAPGSLELLVRYDAVNLNDAGIQGGRLSDVTVGLNYFVNKYIAAKINYTRMMVADASPLGNNRFDVLQARIQLSF
;
A
#
# COMPACT_ATOMS: atom_id res chain seq x y z
N MET A 1 6.81 -40.20 9.25
CA MET A 1 7.35 -38.91 9.68
C MET A 1 8.76 -38.76 9.11
N ARG A 2 8.92 -38.12 7.97
CA ARG A 2 10.22 -37.82 7.37
C ARG A 2 10.27 -36.32 7.11
N PHE A 3 11.04 -35.63 7.92
CA PHE A 3 11.37 -34.23 7.72
C PHE A 3 12.39 -34.12 6.59
N SER A 4 12.02 -33.53 5.46
CA SER A 4 12.97 -33.08 4.44
C SER A 4 13.36 -31.65 4.75
N LEU A 5 14.59 -31.46 5.23
CA LEU A 5 15.25 -30.16 5.25
C LEU A 5 15.47 -29.71 3.80
N LEU A 6 14.70 -28.73 3.34
CA LEU A 6 15.08 -27.99 2.13
C LEU A 6 16.17 -26.99 2.55
N GLY A 7 17.40 -27.30 2.17
CA GLY A 7 18.53 -26.41 2.33
C GLY A 7 18.34 -25.15 1.48
N LEU A 8 18.37 -24.01 2.13
CA LEU A 8 18.44 -22.69 1.50
C LEU A 8 19.82 -22.56 0.84
N CYS A 9 19.94 -22.90 -0.44
CA CYS A 9 21.14 -22.61 -1.23
C CYS A 9 21.26 -21.10 -1.41
N VAL A 10 22.04 -20.46 -0.55
CA VAL A 10 22.61 -19.15 -0.82
C VAL A 10 23.68 -19.35 -1.90
N VAL A 11 23.32 -19.11 -3.15
CA VAL A 11 24.29 -19.05 -4.24
C VAL A 11 25.05 -17.74 -4.11
N LEU A 12 26.20 -17.80 -3.46
CA LEU A 12 27.20 -16.75 -3.54
C LEU A 12 27.76 -16.78 -4.97
N PHE A 13 27.29 -15.89 -5.82
CA PHE A 13 27.97 -15.61 -7.09
C PHE A 13 29.30 -14.94 -6.76
N SER A 14 30.35 -15.75 -6.66
CA SER A 14 31.71 -15.26 -6.79
C SER A 14 31.88 -14.74 -8.22
N SER A 15 32.19 -13.48 -8.34
CA SER A 15 32.53 -12.82 -9.59
C SER A 15 33.83 -13.42 -10.16
N THR A 16 33.72 -14.47 -10.95
CA THR A 16 34.80 -14.84 -11.87
C THR A 16 34.66 -14.01 -13.13
N SER A 17 35.54 -13.03 -13.24
CA SER A 17 35.68 -12.19 -14.43
C SER A 17 36.11 -13.06 -15.61
N PHE A 18 35.22 -13.32 -16.55
CA PHE A 18 35.63 -13.69 -17.92
C PHE A 18 35.94 -12.40 -18.66
N ALA A 19 37.22 -12.00 -18.59
CA ALA A 19 37.74 -10.90 -19.39
C ALA A 19 38.14 -11.42 -20.78
N GLN A 20 37.29 -11.22 -21.76
CA GLN A 20 37.76 -11.01 -23.14
C GLN A 20 37.42 -9.56 -23.49
N ALA A 21 38.47 -8.75 -23.59
CA ALA A 21 38.36 -7.34 -23.87
C ALA A 21 38.13 -7.15 -25.38
N GLU A 22 36.90 -6.95 -25.80
CA GLU A 22 36.61 -6.17 -27.01
C GLU A 22 36.76 -4.70 -26.73
N LYS A 23 37.69 -4.05 -27.42
CA LYS A 23 37.93 -2.60 -27.30
C LYS A 23 36.69 -1.85 -27.79
N GLY A 24 35.98 -1.17 -26.90
CA GLY A 24 34.97 -0.18 -27.23
C GLY A 24 33.55 -0.37 -26.60
N VAL A 25 33.28 -1.47 -25.97
CA VAL A 25 31.99 -1.65 -25.24
C VAL A 25 32.18 -1.14 -23.80
N LYS A 26 31.44 -0.11 -23.40
CA LYS A 26 31.34 0.26 -21.97
C LYS A 26 30.94 -0.99 -21.20
N LYS A 27 31.72 -1.39 -20.19
CA LYS A 27 31.32 -2.45 -19.28
C LYS A 27 29.94 -2.09 -18.73
N PRO A 28 28.95 -3.02 -18.71
CA PRO A 28 27.67 -2.73 -18.11
C PRO A 28 27.90 -2.35 -16.65
N ASP A 29 27.49 -1.15 -16.29
CA ASP A 29 27.47 -0.73 -14.90
C ASP A 29 26.27 -1.43 -14.23
N LEU A 30 26.56 -2.55 -13.58
CA LEU A 30 25.61 -3.33 -12.81
C LEU A 30 25.77 -2.97 -11.35
N GLN A 31 24.77 -2.29 -10.81
CA GLN A 31 24.66 -2.03 -9.38
C GLN A 31 23.53 -2.88 -8.80
N TRP A 32 23.71 -3.40 -7.61
CA TRP A 32 22.67 -4.13 -6.93
C TRP A 32 22.54 -3.65 -5.48
N ARG A 33 21.32 -3.69 -4.96
CA ARG A 33 20.99 -3.29 -3.60
C ARG A 33 20.01 -4.28 -3.00
N LEU A 34 20.36 -4.82 -1.83
CA LEU A 34 19.43 -5.60 -1.03
C LEU A 34 18.39 -4.67 -0.40
N ILE A 35 17.15 -5.09 -0.40
CA ILE A 35 16.05 -4.40 0.26
C ILE A 35 15.28 -5.38 1.13
N GLY A 36 14.70 -4.90 2.20
CA GLY A 36 13.89 -5.74 3.05
C GLY A 36 13.23 -5.00 4.21
N ARG A 37 12.34 -5.72 4.90
CA ARG A 37 11.73 -5.24 6.14
C ARG A 37 11.25 -6.38 7.03
N VAL A 38 11.23 -6.11 8.33
CA VAL A 38 10.62 -6.97 9.34
C VAL A 38 9.84 -6.12 10.32
N PHE A 39 8.59 -6.51 10.61
CA PHE A 39 7.74 -5.85 11.58
C PHE A 39 7.46 -6.77 12.76
N PHE A 40 7.83 -6.34 13.96
CA PHE A 40 7.52 -6.97 15.23
C PHE A 40 6.36 -6.20 15.84
N ASP A 41 5.18 -6.80 15.86
CA ASP A 41 3.92 -6.17 16.24
C ASP A 41 3.33 -6.84 17.46
N GLY A 42 2.81 -6.02 18.36
CA GLY A 42 2.06 -6.49 19.51
C GLY A 42 0.92 -5.55 19.83
N GLY A 43 -0.10 -6.06 20.51
CA GLY A 43 -1.22 -5.24 20.93
C GLY A 43 -2.29 -6.02 21.66
N PHE A 44 -3.29 -5.28 22.12
CA PHE A 44 -4.43 -5.86 22.83
C PHE A 44 -5.68 -5.00 22.63
N PHE A 45 -6.82 -5.68 22.72
CA PHE A 45 -8.13 -5.06 22.66
C PHE A 45 -8.64 -4.71 24.07
N MET A 46 -9.37 -3.61 24.15
CA MET A 46 -10.02 -3.12 25.35
C MET A 46 -11.49 -2.85 25.05
N ASN A 47 -12.35 -3.03 26.06
CA ASN A 47 -13.79 -2.83 25.92
C ASN A 47 -14.38 -3.72 24.80
N ASP A 48 -13.77 -4.87 24.57
CA ASP A 48 -14.12 -5.79 23.51
C ASP A 48 -15.09 -6.87 23.99
N HIS A 49 -16.24 -6.96 23.34
CA HIS A 49 -17.27 -7.98 23.61
C HIS A 49 -17.14 -9.21 22.70
N LEU A 50 -16.20 -9.22 21.74
CA LEU A 50 -16.00 -10.28 20.75
C LEU A 50 -14.85 -11.23 21.11
N ASN A 51 -14.10 -10.93 22.18
CA ASN A 51 -12.90 -11.68 22.59
C ASN A 51 -11.83 -11.77 21.47
N LEU A 52 -11.52 -10.64 20.84
CA LEU A 52 -10.56 -10.57 19.74
C LEU A 52 -9.13 -10.96 20.14
N GLY A 53 -8.87 -11.00 21.46
CA GLY A 53 -7.60 -11.50 22.01
C GLY A 53 -6.45 -10.50 21.93
N SER A 54 -5.34 -10.88 22.56
CA SER A 54 -4.08 -10.11 22.54
C SER A 54 -2.98 -10.96 21.97
N SER A 55 -2.04 -10.37 21.24
CA SER A 55 -1.00 -11.12 20.56
C SER A 55 0.29 -10.31 20.42
N PHE A 56 1.39 -11.03 20.19
CA PHE A 56 2.65 -10.51 19.70
C PHE A 56 3.12 -11.40 18.54
N GLN A 57 3.47 -10.80 17.40
CA GLN A 57 3.82 -11.56 16.20
C GLN A 57 4.82 -10.83 15.31
N VAL A 58 5.46 -11.58 14.42
CA VAL A 58 6.17 -11.04 13.26
C VAL A 58 5.17 -10.92 12.12
N ASN A 59 4.70 -9.71 11.86
CA ASN A 59 3.57 -9.48 10.98
C ASN A 59 3.95 -9.41 9.49
N ASP A 60 5.08 -8.80 9.15
CA ASP A 60 5.50 -8.66 7.75
C ASP A 60 7.00 -8.86 7.64
N VAL A 61 7.41 -9.85 6.85
CA VAL A 61 8.80 -10.10 6.49
C VAL A 61 8.91 -9.98 4.99
N ARG A 62 9.80 -9.12 4.52
CA ARG A 62 10.11 -8.99 3.09
C ARG A 62 11.59 -9.01 2.85
N LEU A 63 11.96 -9.61 1.72
CA LEU A 63 13.32 -9.62 1.22
C LEU A 63 13.27 -9.47 -0.30
N GLY A 64 14.16 -8.66 -0.83
CA GLY A 64 14.24 -8.44 -2.27
C GLY A 64 15.56 -7.82 -2.69
N THR A 65 15.69 -7.65 -3.98
CA THR A 65 16.82 -6.97 -4.61
C THR A 65 16.35 -5.99 -5.67
N VAL A 66 17.12 -4.91 -5.79
CA VAL A 66 16.99 -3.94 -6.89
C VAL A 66 18.31 -3.99 -7.66
N LEU A 67 18.22 -4.21 -8.96
CA LEU A 67 19.32 -4.21 -9.91
C LEU A 67 19.19 -2.96 -10.79
N THR A 68 20.24 -2.15 -10.88
CA THR A 68 20.33 -1.05 -11.83
C THR A 68 21.32 -1.41 -12.93
N LEU A 69 20.90 -1.33 -14.18
CA LEU A 69 21.66 -1.69 -15.37
C LEU A 69 21.75 -0.48 -16.29
N PHE A 70 22.96 -0.13 -16.73
CA PHE A 70 23.20 0.97 -17.68
C PHE A 70 22.60 2.33 -17.26
N GLU A 71 22.42 2.57 -15.94
CA GLU A 71 21.83 3.78 -15.35
C GLU A 71 20.33 3.97 -15.62
N ASP A 72 19.79 3.52 -16.75
CA ASP A 72 18.42 3.75 -17.22
C ASP A 72 17.47 2.59 -16.91
N TRP A 73 17.98 1.39 -16.64
CA TRP A 73 17.17 0.21 -16.39
C TRP A 73 17.21 -0.18 -14.92
N GLU A 74 16.06 -0.47 -14.36
CA GLU A 74 15.92 -1.02 -13.02
C GLU A 74 15.09 -2.29 -13.06
N ALA A 75 15.58 -3.36 -12.45
CA ALA A 75 14.81 -4.56 -12.17
C ALA A 75 14.65 -4.73 -10.66
N LYS A 76 13.44 -5.03 -10.21
CA LYS A 76 13.13 -5.31 -8.80
C LYS A 76 12.51 -6.69 -8.67
N ILE A 77 12.96 -7.44 -7.68
CA ILE A 77 12.33 -8.69 -7.24
C ILE A 77 12.20 -8.61 -5.73
N GLU A 78 10.96 -8.70 -5.22
CA GLU A 78 10.65 -8.68 -3.79
C GLU A 78 9.69 -9.82 -3.44
N LEU A 79 10.05 -10.58 -2.43
CA LEU A 79 9.25 -11.64 -1.82
C LEU A 79 8.76 -11.18 -0.44
N GLY A 80 7.59 -11.62 -0.05
CA GLY A 80 7.04 -11.43 1.28
C GLY A 80 6.64 -12.75 1.91
N TYR A 81 6.78 -12.84 3.22
CA TYR A 81 6.28 -13.94 4.01
C TYR A 81 5.28 -13.38 5.02
N ALA A 82 4.04 -13.81 4.91
CA ALA A 82 2.95 -13.53 5.83
C ALA A 82 1.99 -14.71 5.83
N ASP A 83 1.26 -14.93 6.89
CA ASP A 83 0.24 -15.99 7.03
C ASP A 83 0.75 -17.38 6.63
N LYS A 84 2.00 -17.69 6.98
CA LYS A 84 2.67 -18.97 6.68
C LYS A 84 2.89 -19.23 5.19
N ALA A 85 2.70 -18.25 4.33
CA ALA A 85 2.86 -18.35 2.89
C ALA A 85 3.88 -17.36 2.33
N ILE A 86 4.62 -17.78 1.30
CA ILE A 86 5.46 -16.88 0.51
C ILE A 86 4.60 -16.25 -0.57
N SER A 87 4.69 -14.95 -0.72
CA SER A 87 3.98 -14.19 -1.75
C SER A 87 4.95 -13.33 -2.55
N PHE A 88 4.70 -13.24 -3.84
CA PHE A 88 5.39 -12.27 -4.69
C PHE A 88 4.86 -10.87 -4.42
N LYS A 89 5.78 -9.93 -4.20
CA LYS A 89 5.44 -8.51 -4.04
C LYS A 89 5.75 -7.78 -5.36
N ASP A 90 6.67 -6.85 -5.39
CA ASP A 90 7.02 -6.18 -6.63
C ASP A 90 8.02 -7.03 -7.44
N ILE A 91 7.66 -7.36 -8.68
CA ILE A 91 8.54 -8.02 -9.65
C ILE A 91 8.37 -7.28 -10.97
N TYR A 92 9.31 -6.41 -11.30
CA TYR A 92 9.20 -5.59 -12.50
C TYR A 92 10.57 -5.27 -13.13
N LEU A 93 10.52 -4.90 -14.39
CA LEU A 93 11.57 -4.22 -15.13
C LEU A 93 11.08 -2.82 -15.49
N SER A 94 11.89 -1.80 -15.23
CA SER A 94 11.60 -0.42 -15.64
C SER A 94 12.73 0.18 -16.46
N TYR A 95 12.35 1.10 -17.33
CA TYR A 95 13.25 1.89 -18.17
C TYR A 95 12.93 3.38 -18.00
N ALA A 96 13.94 4.17 -17.66
CA ALA A 96 13.83 5.60 -17.47
C ALA A 96 14.51 6.36 -18.64
N TRP A 97 13.84 7.36 -19.21
CA TRP A 97 14.36 8.19 -20.27
C TRP A 97 13.82 9.61 -20.19
N LYS A 98 14.70 10.57 -19.93
CA LYS A 98 14.36 12.02 -19.91
C LYS A 98 13.11 12.38 -19.08
N GLY A 99 12.92 11.77 -17.91
CA GLY A 99 11.77 11.96 -17.05
C GLY A 99 10.58 11.06 -17.35
N HIS A 100 10.60 10.29 -18.45
CA HIS A 100 9.66 9.23 -18.77
C HIS A 100 10.10 7.94 -18.10
N VAL A 101 9.19 7.21 -17.49
CA VAL A 101 9.45 5.89 -16.91
C VAL A 101 8.42 4.90 -17.42
N PHE A 102 8.88 3.82 -18.01
CA PHE A 102 8.07 2.66 -18.39
C PHE A 102 8.38 1.52 -17.43
N LYS A 103 7.36 0.86 -16.88
CA LYS A 103 7.55 -0.23 -15.96
C LYS A 103 6.62 -1.39 -16.32
N LEU A 104 7.20 -2.57 -16.56
CA LEU A 104 6.50 -3.80 -16.92
C LEU A 104 6.71 -4.84 -15.83
N GLY A 105 5.64 -5.43 -15.32
CA GLY A 105 5.70 -6.50 -14.33
C GLY A 105 4.58 -6.48 -13.31
N HIS A 106 4.79 -7.22 -12.23
CA HIS A 106 3.87 -7.30 -11.09
C HIS A 106 4.12 -6.13 -10.15
N GLN A 107 3.18 -5.20 -10.09
CA GLN A 107 3.30 -3.93 -9.39
C GLN A 107 1.92 -3.37 -8.99
N TYR A 108 1.90 -2.37 -8.13
CA TYR A 108 0.68 -1.62 -7.88
C TYR A 108 0.30 -0.79 -9.10
N GLU A 109 -0.98 -0.74 -9.41
CA GLU A 109 -1.53 0.23 -10.34
C GLU A 109 -1.48 1.65 -9.74
N PRO A 110 -1.42 2.70 -10.56
CA PRO A 110 -1.39 4.09 -10.09
C PRO A 110 -2.75 4.52 -9.53
N PHE A 111 -3.09 4.02 -8.33
CA PHE A 111 -4.33 4.31 -7.61
C PHE A 111 -4.07 4.36 -6.11
N GLY A 112 -4.58 5.41 -5.46
CA GLY A 112 -4.34 5.65 -4.05
C GLY A 112 -2.90 6.06 -3.74
N TYR A 113 -2.73 6.58 -2.55
CA TYR A 113 -1.44 7.02 -2.04
C TYR A 113 -0.81 5.99 -1.10
N ALA A 114 -1.65 5.38 -0.26
CA ALA A 114 -1.17 4.63 0.89
C ALA A 114 -0.49 3.30 0.48
N ARG A 115 -1.00 2.59 -0.53
CA ARG A 115 -0.50 1.25 -0.87
C ARG A 115 0.83 1.25 -1.59
N ILE A 116 1.14 2.28 -2.35
CA ILE A 116 2.37 2.36 -3.14
C ILE A 116 3.60 2.50 -2.24
N GLY A 117 3.46 3.14 -1.07
CA GLY A 117 4.55 3.48 -0.17
C GLY A 117 4.62 2.72 1.14
N SER A 118 4.40 1.43 1.13
CA SER A 118 4.15 0.60 2.30
C SER A 118 5.17 0.67 3.45
N SER A 119 6.44 0.99 3.20
CA SER A 119 7.46 1.15 4.26
C SER A 119 7.38 2.50 4.99
N ASN A 120 6.69 3.45 4.39
CA ASN A 120 6.57 4.82 4.88
C ASN A 120 5.20 5.09 5.52
N TYR A 121 4.48 4.05 5.98
CA TYR A 121 3.22 4.26 6.69
C TYR A 121 3.45 5.12 7.91
N ARG A 122 2.68 6.17 8.02
CA ARG A 122 2.64 6.97 9.24
C ARG A 122 2.02 6.17 10.37
N PHE A 123 0.86 5.60 10.14
CA PHE A 123 0.25 4.65 11.07
C PHE A 123 0.77 3.22 10.82
N MET A 124 0.57 2.35 11.79
CA MET A 124 1.02 0.95 11.71
C MET A 124 0.27 0.17 10.64
N GLN A 125 -0.98 0.55 10.37
CA GLN A 125 -1.83 -0.05 9.35
C GLN A 125 -2.41 1.02 8.41
N HIS A 126 -2.85 0.59 7.24
CA HIS A 126 -3.64 1.40 6.32
C HIS A 126 -4.90 1.94 6.98
N ALA A 127 -5.50 2.95 6.40
CA ALA A 127 -6.85 3.35 6.70
C ALA A 127 -7.83 2.26 6.28
N THR A 128 -8.94 2.09 7.00
CA THR A 128 -9.97 1.09 6.68
C THR A 128 -10.55 1.32 5.28
N ALA A 129 -10.75 2.58 4.89
CA ALA A 129 -11.22 2.93 3.55
C ALA A 129 -10.23 2.50 2.45
N ASP A 130 -8.92 2.65 2.67
CA ASP A 130 -7.89 2.20 1.73
C ASP A 130 -7.86 0.67 1.61
N GLU A 131 -8.04 -0.05 2.71
CA GLU A 131 -8.09 -1.51 2.69
C GLU A 131 -9.33 -2.02 1.96
N ALA A 132 -10.50 -1.45 2.24
CA ALA A 132 -11.75 -1.90 1.65
C ALA A 132 -11.87 -1.55 0.16
N LEU A 133 -11.41 -0.36 -0.26
CA LEU A 133 -11.65 0.19 -1.59
C LEU A 133 -10.38 0.36 -2.43
N GLY A 134 -9.21 0.24 -1.82
CA GLY A 134 -7.94 0.34 -2.51
C GLY A 134 -7.73 -0.75 -3.57
N THR A 135 -6.56 -0.79 -4.13
CA THR A 135 -6.19 -1.76 -5.17
C THR A 135 -5.06 -2.67 -4.72
N SER A 136 -4.83 -3.73 -5.45
CA SER A 136 -3.75 -4.69 -5.22
C SER A 136 -2.73 -4.64 -6.35
N ARG A 137 -1.65 -5.39 -6.20
CA ARG A 137 -0.68 -5.60 -7.29
C ARG A 137 -1.30 -6.42 -8.40
N LYS A 138 -1.00 -6.04 -9.63
CA LYS A 138 -1.40 -6.72 -10.86
C LYS A 138 -0.21 -6.82 -11.83
N LEU A 139 -0.29 -7.73 -12.78
CA LEU A 139 0.67 -7.83 -13.86
C LEU A 139 0.28 -6.85 -14.97
N GLY A 140 1.17 -5.93 -15.34
CA GLY A 140 0.87 -4.93 -16.35
C GLY A 140 2.01 -4.00 -16.68
N LEU A 141 1.70 -3.05 -17.55
CA LEU A 141 2.59 -1.98 -17.99
C LEU A 141 2.10 -0.66 -17.41
N THR A 142 3.01 0.12 -16.84
CA THR A 142 2.77 1.51 -16.46
C THR A 142 3.71 2.45 -17.20
N TYR A 143 3.22 3.62 -17.45
CA TYR A 143 3.98 4.78 -17.89
C TYR A 143 3.82 5.89 -16.86
N SER A 144 4.90 6.60 -16.54
CA SER A 144 4.86 7.82 -15.73
C SER A 144 5.76 8.91 -16.32
N TYR A 145 5.36 10.14 -16.11
CA TYR A 145 6.13 11.31 -16.50
C TYR A 145 6.05 12.37 -15.40
N ASP A 146 7.20 12.72 -14.84
CA ASP A 146 7.33 13.66 -13.73
C ASP A 146 7.92 14.99 -14.18
N ARG A 147 7.35 16.08 -13.66
CA ARG A 147 7.80 17.47 -13.82
C ARG A 147 7.70 18.20 -12.47
N ASP A 148 8.30 19.35 -12.39
CA ASP A 148 8.44 20.12 -11.14
C ASP A 148 7.10 20.30 -10.42
N TRP A 149 6.04 20.68 -11.13
CA TRP A 149 4.76 21.00 -10.53
C TRP A 149 3.63 19.98 -10.81
N TRP A 150 3.88 18.94 -11.61
CA TRP A 150 2.89 17.89 -11.90
C TRP A 150 3.55 16.55 -12.24
N ASN A 151 2.78 15.49 -12.07
CA ASN A 151 3.14 14.12 -12.44
C ASN A 151 1.92 13.45 -13.07
N VAL A 152 2.13 12.66 -14.11
CA VAL A 152 1.09 11.85 -14.75
C VAL A 152 1.54 10.40 -14.78
N MET A 153 0.63 9.50 -14.45
CA MET A 153 0.81 8.06 -14.55
C MET A 153 -0.36 7.45 -15.33
N ALA A 154 -0.10 6.41 -16.11
CA ALA A 154 -1.11 5.59 -16.77
C ALA A 154 -0.69 4.14 -16.74
N GLY A 155 -1.65 3.21 -16.74
CA GLY A 155 -1.36 1.79 -16.69
C GLY A 155 -2.43 0.95 -17.34
N VAL A 156 -1.99 -0.18 -17.92
CA VAL A 156 -2.83 -1.28 -18.40
C VAL A 156 -2.38 -2.57 -17.74
N PHE A 157 -3.33 -3.31 -17.18
CA PHE A 157 -3.05 -4.50 -16.41
C PHE A 157 -4.00 -5.64 -16.75
N SER A 158 -3.54 -6.87 -16.56
CA SER A 158 -4.40 -8.03 -16.38
C SER A 158 -5.05 -7.98 -15.00
N ASN A 159 -6.27 -8.46 -14.85
CA ASN A 159 -6.92 -8.58 -13.52
C ASN A 159 -6.33 -9.73 -12.68
N GLY A 160 -5.51 -10.59 -13.27
CA GLY A 160 -4.71 -11.58 -12.57
C GLY A 160 -3.46 -10.99 -11.94
N ASN A 161 -2.87 -11.74 -11.03
CA ASN A 161 -1.55 -11.47 -10.47
C ASN A 161 -0.57 -12.60 -10.83
N VAL A 162 0.70 -12.46 -10.47
CA VAL A 162 1.74 -13.44 -10.78
C VAL A 162 1.49 -14.82 -10.16
N GLN A 163 0.62 -14.91 -9.16
CA GLN A 163 0.25 -16.16 -8.47
C GLN A 163 -1.05 -16.78 -9.01
N SER A 164 -1.81 -16.05 -9.83
CA SER A 164 -3.11 -16.50 -10.33
C SER A 164 -3.03 -17.62 -11.37
N GLY A 165 -1.86 -17.93 -11.88
CA GLY A 165 -1.53 -19.04 -12.82
C GLY A 165 -2.59 -19.28 -13.89
N GLY A 166 -2.23 -19.33 -15.15
CA GLY A 166 -2.92 -19.98 -16.27
C GLY A 166 -4.44 -19.77 -16.48
N GLN A 167 -5.10 -18.85 -15.78
CA GLN A 167 -6.49 -18.56 -16.05
C GLN A 167 -6.64 -17.83 -17.37
N LEU A 168 -7.44 -18.39 -18.26
CA LEU A 168 -7.89 -17.73 -19.47
C LEU A 168 -8.98 -16.70 -19.09
N GLU A 169 -9.10 -15.61 -19.85
CA GLU A 169 -10.15 -14.60 -19.67
C GLU A 169 -10.11 -13.87 -18.31
N GLN A 170 -8.95 -13.33 -17.97
CA GLN A 170 -8.76 -12.61 -16.72
C GLN A 170 -9.39 -11.20 -16.71
N GLY A 171 -9.83 -10.70 -17.88
CA GLY A 171 -10.23 -9.31 -18.03
C GLY A 171 -9.04 -8.35 -17.91
N TYR A 172 -9.31 -7.06 -17.89
CA TYR A 172 -8.26 -6.02 -17.86
C TYR A 172 -8.61 -4.86 -16.94
N THR A 173 -7.57 -4.11 -16.56
CA THR A 173 -7.69 -2.87 -15.80
C THR A 173 -6.98 -1.75 -16.55
N LEU A 174 -7.65 -0.62 -16.67
CA LEU A 174 -7.07 0.65 -17.11
C LEU A 174 -7.02 1.59 -15.92
N SER A 175 -5.88 2.22 -15.69
CA SER A 175 -5.69 3.17 -14.61
C SER A 175 -4.96 4.41 -15.08
N ALA A 176 -5.29 5.54 -14.48
CA ALA A 176 -4.57 6.79 -14.65
C ALA A 176 -4.47 7.52 -13.33
N LYS A 177 -3.46 8.37 -13.17
CA LYS A 177 -3.29 9.25 -12.02
C LYS A 177 -2.63 10.53 -12.45
N VAL A 178 -3.16 11.65 -11.99
CA VAL A 178 -2.57 12.98 -12.18
C VAL A 178 -2.36 13.59 -10.82
N ILE A 179 -1.16 14.11 -10.61
CA ILE A 179 -0.76 14.84 -9.40
C ILE A 179 -0.37 16.25 -9.80
N ALA A 180 -0.92 17.25 -9.14
CA ALA A 180 -0.50 18.63 -9.21
C ALA A 180 0.19 19.05 -7.91
N ARG A 181 1.30 19.79 -8.02
CA ARG A 181 2.05 20.37 -6.90
C ARG A 181 2.14 21.88 -7.08
N PRO A 182 1.01 22.60 -6.97
CA PRO A 182 0.96 24.05 -7.25
C PRO A 182 1.83 24.87 -6.30
N TRP A 183 2.22 24.31 -5.20
CA TRP A 183 3.11 24.93 -4.23
C TRP A 183 4.13 23.91 -3.73
N MET A 184 5.38 24.09 -4.10
CA MET A 184 6.48 23.21 -3.71
C MET A 184 7.71 24.06 -3.35
N ALA A 185 8.11 24.01 -2.08
CA ALA A 185 9.26 24.70 -1.52
C ALA A 185 9.93 23.80 -0.47
N GLU A 186 11.08 24.20 0.06
CA GLU A 186 11.90 23.36 0.94
C GLU A 186 11.14 22.75 2.14
N LYS A 187 10.22 23.53 2.76
CA LYS A 187 9.45 23.11 3.96
C LYS A 187 7.94 23.20 3.76
N LYS A 188 7.51 23.37 2.51
CA LYS A 188 6.09 23.55 2.16
C LYS A 188 5.78 22.83 0.88
N LEU A 189 4.66 22.12 0.87
CA LEU A 189 4.17 21.40 -0.29
C LEU A 189 2.65 21.38 -0.26
N LEU A 190 2.02 21.64 -1.39
CA LEU A 190 0.63 21.25 -1.65
C LEU A 190 0.65 20.25 -2.79
N HIS A 191 0.18 19.04 -2.52
CA HIS A 191 -0.05 17.97 -3.49
C HIS A 191 -1.57 17.75 -3.59
N ILE A 192 -2.09 17.70 -4.79
CA ILE A 192 -3.47 17.34 -5.10
C ILE A 192 -3.42 16.28 -6.19
N GLY A 193 -4.09 15.15 -5.97
CA GLY A 193 -4.09 14.03 -6.91
C GLY A 193 -5.50 13.51 -7.19
N VAL A 194 -5.67 12.95 -8.38
CA VAL A 194 -6.88 12.23 -8.79
C VAL A 194 -6.48 11.00 -9.59
N ALA A 195 -7.12 9.86 -9.29
CA ALA A 195 -6.83 8.60 -9.95
C ALA A 195 -8.12 7.84 -10.29
N PRO A 196 -8.59 7.86 -11.55
CA PRO A 196 -9.61 6.97 -12.04
C PRO A 196 -9.04 5.59 -12.41
N VAL A 197 -9.84 4.54 -12.17
CA VAL A 197 -9.57 3.16 -12.59
C VAL A 197 -10.83 2.54 -13.18
N PHE A 198 -10.67 1.85 -14.29
CA PHE A 198 -11.69 1.00 -14.91
C PHE A 198 -11.23 -0.45 -14.88
N ILE A 199 -12.10 -1.36 -14.45
CA ILE A 199 -11.84 -2.81 -14.35
C ILE A 199 -12.95 -3.55 -15.07
N ASP A 200 -12.58 -4.41 -16.02
CA ASP A 200 -13.47 -5.25 -16.80
C ASP A 200 -13.23 -6.74 -16.49
N GLY A 201 -14.25 -7.57 -16.68
CA GLY A 201 -14.11 -9.04 -16.64
C GLY A 201 -14.21 -9.70 -15.28
N LYS A 202 -15.00 -9.18 -14.35
CA LYS A 202 -15.32 -9.84 -13.08
C LYS A 202 -16.82 -9.88 -12.86
N ASP A 203 -17.40 -11.08 -12.78
CA ASP A 203 -18.80 -11.30 -12.47
C ASP A 203 -19.12 -11.07 -10.97
N GLU A 204 -18.13 -11.30 -10.11
CA GLU A 204 -18.21 -11.05 -8.66
C GLU A 204 -17.10 -10.12 -8.19
N VAL A 205 -17.45 -9.14 -7.38
CA VAL A 205 -16.51 -8.23 -6.73
C VAL A 205 -16.81 -8.17 -5.24
N SER A 206 -15.77 -8.35 -4.42
CA SER A 206 -15.86 -8.20 -2.97
C SER A 206 -15.09 -6.97 -2.51
N PHE A 207 -15.73 -6.16 -1.67
CA PHE A 207 -15.12 -5.08 -0.91
C PHE A 207 -15.13 -5.44 0.58
N GLY A 208 -14.09 -5.07 1.30
CA GLY A 208 -13.97 -5.36 2.71
C GLY A 208 -12.73 -6.19 3.01
N GLY A 209 -12.82 -6.97 4.03
CA GLY A 209 -11.72 -7.75 4.58
C GLY A 209 -11.59 -7.54 6.08
N GLY A 210 -10.57 -8.10 6.69
CA GLY A 210 -10.24 -7.89 8.09
C GLY A 210 -10.16 -6.39 8.42
N VAL A 211 -10.02 -6.05 9.67
CA VAL A 211 -9.97 -4.65 10.10
C VAL A 211 -8.54 -4.12 9.97
N PRO A 212 -8.24 -3.29 8.99
CA PRO A 212 -6.86 -2.94 8.64
C PRO A 212 -6.15 -2.08 9.67
N THR A 213 -6.88 -1.40 10.51
CA THR A 213 -6.33 -0.67 11.66
C THR A 213 -5.95 -1.56 12.82
N MET A 214 -6.24 -2.88 12.74
CA MET A 214 -5.92 -3.88 13.77
C MET A 214 -4.95 -4.92 13.23
N LEU A 215 -3.81 -5.06 13.89
CA LEU A 215 -2.75 -6.02 13.53
C LEU A 215 -3.12 -7.47 13.86
N LEU A 216 -4.05 -7.66 14.77
CA LEU A 216 -4.29 -8.92 15.47
C LEU A 216 -5.67 -9.52 15.18
N ALA A 217 -6.45 -8.90 14.29
CA ALA A 217 -7.74 -9.44 13.90
C ALA A 217 -7.54 -10.75 13.13
N ASP A 218 -8.19 -11.80 13.57
CA ASP A 218 -8.26 -13.04 12.81
C ASP A 218 -9.03 -12.79 11.50
N GLY A 219 -8.57 -13.36 10.39
CA GLY A 219 -9.19 -13.17 9.07
C GLY A 219 -10.67 -13.56 9.00
N ASP A 220 -11.13 -14.38 9.94
CA ASP A 220 -12.52 -14.78 10.08
C ASP A 220 -13.43 -13.70 10.72
N ASN A 221 -12.84 -12.63 11.26
CA ASN A 221 -13.55 -11.52 11.90
C ASN A 221 -13.65 -10.30 10.98
N ALA A 222 -14.28 -10.47 9.81
CA ALA A 222 -14.52 -9.36 8.90
C ALA A 222 -15.61 -8.42 9.44
N PHE A 223 -15.24 -7.16 9.71
CA PHE A 223 -16.21 -6.11 10.09
C PHE A 223 -16.87 -5.46 8.88
N LEU A 224 -16.29 -5.61 7.71
CA LEU A 224 -16.78 -5.12 6.44
C LEU A 224 -16.71 -6.27 5.43
N ASP A 225 -17.86 -6.57 4.82
CA ASP A 225 -17.96 -7.60 3.78
C ASP A 225 -19.11 -7.27 2.84
N ALA A 226 -18.78 -6.79 1.64
CA ALA A 226 -19.74 -6.54 0.57
C ALA A 226 -19.38 -7.38 -0.65
N THR A 227 -20.01 -8.52 -0.83
CA THR A 227 -19.92 -9.32 -2.04
C THR A 227 -21.04 -8.94 -3.00
N VAL A 228 -20.65 -8.48 -4.18
CA VAL A 228 -21.53 -7.96 -5.24
C VAL A 228 -21.44 -8.87 -6.45
N ASN A 229 -22.55 -9.50 -6.81
CA ASN A 229 -22.65 -10.41 -7.95
C ASN A 229 -23.24 -9.71 -9.18
N ASN A 230 -23.19 -10.38 -10.33
CA ASN A 230 -23.68 -9.91 -11.62
C ASN A 230 -22.99 -8.62 -12.09
N VAL A 231 -21.71 -8.49 -11.83
CA VAL A 231 -20.93 -7.31 -12.17
C VAL A 231 -20.50 -7.38 -13.65
N ILE A 232 -20.80 -6.32 -14.40
CA ILE A 232 -20.34 -6.13 -15.79
C ILE A 232 -18.93 -5.51 -15.78
N ASN A 233 -18.80 -4.40 -15.04
CA ASN A 233 -17.53 -3.67 -14.89
C ASN A 233 -17.53 -2.83 -13.63
N GLN A 234 -16.36 -2.36 -13.26
CA GLN A 234 -16.14 -1.53 -12.08
C GLN A 234 -15.40 -0.24 -12.45
N TRP A 235 -15.87 0.86 -11.88
CA TRP A 235 -15.15 2.12 -11.84
C TRP A 235 -14.70 2.43 -10.43
N LYS A 236 -13.47 2.89 -10.28
CA LYS A 236 -12.97 3.45 -9.02
C LYS A 236 -12.45 4.85 -9.26
N LEU A 237 -12.59 5.69 -8.25
CA LEU A 237 -12.01 7.02 -8.21
C LEU A 237 -11.35 7.22 -6.86
N ASP A 238 -10.11 7.69 -6.86
CA ASP A 238 -9.40 8.21 -5.70
C ASP A 238 -9.15 9.71 -5.89
N VAL A 239 -9.41 10.48 -4.84
CA VAL A 239 -9.05 11.89 -4.74
C VAL A 239 -8.18 12.05 -3.51
N GLU A 240 -6.98 12.62 -3.68
CA GLU A 240 -5.99 12.69 -2.63
C GLU A 240 -5.40 14.10 -2.46
N GLY A 241 -4.98 14.41 -1.24
CA GLY A 241 -4.32 15.67 -0.92
C GLY A 241 -3.26 15.52 0.17
N ILE A 242 -2.15 16.24 0.03
CA ILE A 242 -1.10 16.37 1.05
C ILE A 242 -0.73 17.84 1.17
N LEU A 243 -0.72 18.34 2.39
CA LEU A 243 -0.19 19.66 2.73
C LEU A 243 0.95 19.49 3.73
N LEU A 244 2.14 19.92 3.35
CA LEU A 244 3.28 20.05 4.26
C LEU A 244 3.50 21.51 4.61
N CYS A 245 3.69 21.78 5.88
CA CYS A 245 4.03 23.11 6.37
C CYS A 245 4.97 23.02 7.59
N ASN A 246 6.27 23.18 7.35
CA ASN A 246 7.30 23.03 8.39
C ASN A 246 7.23 21.64 9.08
N LYS A 247 6.88 21.65 10.39
CA LYS A 247 6.71 20.44 11.21
C LYS A 247 5.35 19.77 11.08
N TRP A 248 4.40 20.40 10.40
CA TRP A 248 3.06 19.87 10.18
C TRP A 248 2.94 19.16 8.86
N TYR A 249 2.19 18.06 8.85
CA TYR A 249 1.61 17.51 7.64
C TYR A 249 0.12 17.23 7.81
N PHE A 250 -0.61 17.36 6.73
CA PHE A 250 -2.01 16.98 6.60
C PHE A 250 -2.15 16.13 5.35
N GLN A 251 -2.95 15.09 5.43
CA GLN A 251 -3.22 14.20 4.30
C GLN A 251 -4.65 13.73 4.36
N GLY A 252 -5.27 13.56 3.20
CA GLY A 252 -6.57 12.95 3.07
C GLY A 252 -6.69 12.20 1.76
N GLN A 253 -7.53 11.17 1.75
CA GLN A 253 -7.97 10.45 0.57
C GLN A 253 -9.44 10.12 0.66
N TYR A 254 -10.10 10.12 -0.48
CA TYR A 254 -11.49 9.72 -0.60
C TYR A 254 -11.64 8.77 -1.79
N TYR A 255 -12.25 7.62 -1.54
CA TYR A 255 -12.43 6.53 -2.47
C TYR A 255 -13.90 6.36 -2.83
N LEU A 256 -14.17 6.20 -4.13
CA LEU A 256 -15.46 5.78 -4.68
C LEU A 256 -15.25 4.51 -5.49
N GLY A 257 -16.11 3.51 -5.27
CA GLY A 257 -16.21 2.32 -6.09
C GLY A 257 -17.64 2.23 -6.64
N HIS A 258 -17.78 2.15 -7.97
CA HIS A 258 -19.06 2.01 -8.67
C HIS A 258 -19.04 0.73 -9.49
N LEU A 259 -20.04 -0.13 -9.30
CA LEU A 259 -20.20 -1.39 -10.02
C LEU A 259 -21.45 -1.32 -10.89
N ASN A 260 -21.25 -1.44 -12.21
CA ASN A 260 -22.34 -1.68 -13.14
C ASN A 260 -22.73 -3.16 -13.08
N ARG A 261 -24.01 -3.44 -12.96
CA ARG A 261 -24.55 -4.79 -12.81
C ARG A 261 -25.59 -5.08 -13.90
N HIS A 262 -25.67 -6.35 -14.31
CA HIS A 262 -26.78 -6.81 -15.10
C HIS A 262 -27.86 -7.42 -14.18
N ASP A 263 -29.11 -7.22 -14.54
CA ASP A 263 -30.28 -7.73 -13.83
C ASP A 263 -30.40 -7.32 -12.35
N ALA A 264 -29.71 -6.25 -11.94
CA ALA A 264 -29.73 -5.71 -10.59
C ALA A 264 -29.38 -4.22 -10.57
N ALA A 265 -29.72 -3.51 -9.47
CA ALA A 265 -29.33 -2.12 -9.29
C ALA A 265 -27.79 -2.01 -9.17
N ASN A 266 -27.21 -0.97 -9.78
CA ASN A 266 -25.79 -0.66 -9.64
C ASN A 266 -25.45 -0.44 -8.17
N TYR A 267 -24.20 -0.80 -7.80
CA TYR A 267 -23.72 -0.70 -6.41
C TYR A 267 -22.63 0.35 -6.28
N ASN A 268 -22.64 1.07 -5.14
CA ASN A 268 -21.61 2.03 -4.78
C ASN A 268 -21.05 1.74 -3.38
N GLY A 269 -19.73 1.63 -3.28
CA GLY A 269 -18.98 1.65 -2.03
C GLY A 269 -18.17 2.93 -1.91
N GLN A 270 -18.08 3.50 -0.72
CA GLN A 270 -17.31 4.74 -0.51
C GLN A 270 -16.65 4.79 0.87
N GLY A 271 -15.56 5.52 0.93
CA GLY A 271 -14.86 5.74 2.18
C GLY A 271 -13.71 6.71 2.03
N GLY A 272 -13.16 7.15 3.13
CA GLY A 272 -12.02 8.06 3.10
C GLY A 272 -11.46 8.31 4.49
N TYR A 273 -10.29 8.91 4.50
CA TYR A 273 -9.65 9.31 5.74
C TYR A 273 -9.03 10.70 5.63
N VAL A 274 -8.89 11.33 6.77
CA VAL A 274 -8.07 12.52 6.97
C VAL A 274 -7.12 12.27 8.12
N GLN A 275 -5.87 12.70 7.98
CA GLN A 275 -4.86 12.56 9.01
C GLN A 275 -3.97 13.78 9.10
N ALA A 276 -3.45 14.02 10.29
CA ALA A 276 -2.48 15.08 10.56
C ALA A 276 -1.33 14.54 11.39
N GLY A 277 -0.16 15.14 11.24
CA GLY A 277 1.01 14.83 12.03
C GLY A 277 1.83 16.08 12.36
N TYR A 278 2.50 16.03 13.49
CA TYR A 278 3.38 17.08 13.96
C TYR A 278 4.70 16.49 14.49
N LEU A 279 5.81 17.00 14.02
CA LEU A 279 7.13 16.63 14.52
C LEU A 279 7.41 17.33 15.86
N LEU A 280 7.30 16.57 16.95
CA LEU A 280 7.74 17.01 18.28
C LEU A 280 9.26 17.21 18.29
N LEU A 281 9.99 16.25 17.73
CA LEU A 281 11.42 16.31 17.44
C LEU A 281 11.63 16.14 15.93
N GLY A 282 12.55 16.89 15.35
CA GLY A 282 12.80 16.93 13.91
C GLY A 282 12.47 18.30 13.31
N GLU A 283 12.83 18.50 12.05
CA GLU A 283 12.73 19.81 11.39
C GLU A 283 11.62 19.88 10.35
N LYS A 284 11.51 18.86 9.49
CA LYS A 284 10.57 18.83 8.37
C LYS A 284 10.17 17.40 7.99
N HIS A 285 9.01 17.30 7.35
CA HIS A 285 8.59 16.09 6.67
C HIS A 285 9.28 16.00 5.29
N ASN A 286 9.54 14.76 4.85
CA ASN A 286 10.14 14.48 3.56
C ASN A 286 9.10 13.99 2.56
N TYR A 287 9.25 14.41 1.30
CA TYR A 287 8.38 14.04 0.18
C TYR A 287 9.21 13.61 -1.02
N ASP A 288 8.75 12.65 -1.77
CA ASP A 288 9.34 12.20 -3.02
C ASP A 288 8.47 12.66 -4.19
N ALA A 289 8.99 13.61 -4.96
CA ALA A 289 8.26 14.17 -6.09
C ALA A 289 7.99 13.13 -7.20
N ALA A 290 8.96 12.27 -7.49
CA ALA A 290 8.87 11.28 -8.55
C ALA A 290 7.77 10.23 -8.31
N THR A 291 7.56 9.87 -7.05
CA THR A 291 6.52 8.89 -6.66
C THR A 291 5.25 9.54 -6.13
N GLY A 292 5.28 10.83 -5.81
CA GLY A 292 4.17 11.53 -5.17
C GLY A 292 3.95 11.15 -3.71
N MET A 293 4.96 10.63 -2.99
CA MET A 293 4.78 10.02 -1.67
C MET A 293 5.55 10.70 -0.56
N MET A 294 5.02 10.60 0.66
CA MET A 294 5.74 10.95 1.87
C MET A 294 6.87 9.94 2.15
N LYS A 295 8.04 10.45 2.56
CA LYS A 295 9.15 9.65 3.10
C LYS A 295 9.22 9.79 4.62
N ASN A 296 9.95 8.88 5.26
CA ASN A 296 10.24 9.01 6.69
C ASN A 296 10.99 10.33 6.98
N PRO A 297 10.72 10.97 8.11
CA PRO A 297 11.51 12.11 8.58
C PRO A 297 12.98 11.69 8.85
N ALA A 298 13.81 12.67 9.18
CA ALA A 298 15.20 12.41 9.54
C ALA A 298 15.31 11.50 10.78
N PRO A 299 16.38 10.71 10.90
CA PRO A 299 16.69 9.97 12.13
C PRO A 299 16.66 10.85 13.38
N GLY A 300 16.18 10.30 14.50
CA GLY A 300 15.95 11.03 15.75
C GLY A 300 14.64 11.82 15.82
N SER A 301 13.82 11.80 14.76
CA SER A 301 12.53 12.48 14.76
C SER A 301 11.48 11.74 15.61
N LEU A 302 10.66 12.50 16.33
CA LEU A 302 9.48 12.04 17.06
C LEU A 302 8.24 12.72 16.48
N GLU A 303 7.26 11.96 16.04
CA GLU A 303 6.07 12.42 15.33
C GLU A 303 4.79 12.00 16.09
N LEU A 304 3.94 12.97 16.38
CA LEU A 304 2.58 12.76 16.91
C LEU A 304 1.59 12.77 15.76
N LEU A 305 0.63 11.85 15.76
CA LEU A 305 -0.29 11.61 14.66
C LEU A 305 -1.74 11.50 15.13
N VAL A 306 -2.67 11.92 14.29
CA VAL A 306 -4.09 11.64 14.43
C VAL A 306 -4.69 11.31 13.07
N ARG A 307 -5.59 10.31 13.01
CA ARG A 307 -6.37 9.96 11.82
C ARG A 307 -7.83 9.75 12.19
N TYR A 308 -8.72 10.26 11.37
CA TYR A 308 -10.12 9.85 11.30
C TYR A 308 -10.35 9.12 9.98
N ASP A 309 -11.05 7.99 10.04
CA ASP A 309 -11.32 7.12 8.92
C ASP A 309 -12.78 6.70 8.95
N ALA A 310 -13.41 6.61 7.78
CA ALA A 310 -14.79 6.16 7.64
C ALA A 310 -15.01 5.46 6.31
N VAL A 311 -15.78 4.37 6.34
CA VAL A 311 -16.17 3.61 5.16
C VAL A 311 -17.62 3.16 5.27
N ASN A 312 -18.32 3.16 4.14
CA ASN A 312 -19.67 2.66 3.99
C ASN A 312 -19.76 1.76 2.76
N LEU A 313 -20.12 0.50 3.00
CA LEU A 313 -20.31 -0.52 1.98
C LEU A 313 -21.78 -0.97 1.87
N ASN A 314 -22.73 -0.22 2.43
CA ASN A 314 -24.15 -0.50 2.32
C ASN A 314 -24.74 0.26 1.14
N ASP A 315 -25.18 -0.47 0.11
CA ASP A 315 -25.88 0.08 -1.07
C ASP A 315 -26.63 -1.00 -1.84
N ALA A 316 -27.66 -0.63 -2.60
CA ALA A 316 -28.40 -1.50 -3.51
C ALA A 316 -28.89 -2.82 -2.88
N GLY A 317 -29.30 -2.78 -1.61
CA GLY A 317 -29.78 -3.96 -0.87
C GLY A 317 -28.67 -4.86 -0.32
N ILE A 318 -27.39 -4.56 -0.61
CA ILE A 318 -26.22 -5.21 -0.05
C ILE A 318 -25.84 -4.51 1.24
N GLN A 319 -25.65 -5.29 2.31
CA GLN A 319 -25.32 -4.78 3.63
C GLN A 319 -23.88 -5.16 3.98
N GLY A 320 -22.93 -4.46 3.37
CA GLY A 320 -21.49 -4.70 3.56
C GLY A 320 -20.90 -4.10 4.84
N GLY A 321 -21.70 -3.32 5.58
CA GLY A 321 -21.32 -2.69 6.83
C GLY A 321 -20.83 -1.26 6.71
N ARG A 322 -20.83 -0.55 7.85
CA ARG A 322 -20.20 0.79 8.03
C ARG A 322 -19.23 0.74 9.18
N LEU A 323 -18.09 1.38 9.01
CA LEU A 323 -17.07 1.47 10.04
C LEU A 323 -16.48 2.87 10.04
N SER A 324 -16.19 3.39 11.23
CA SER A 324 -15.35 4.56 11.41
C SER A 324 -14.39 4.37 12.58
N ASP A 325 -13.25 5.02 12.53
CA ASP A 325 -12.28 4.99 13.61
C ASP A 325 -11.56 6.33 13.81
N VAL A 326 -11.06 6.51 15.03
CA VAL A 326 -10.10 7.56 15.35
C VAL A 326 -8.84 6.88 15.86
N THR A 327 -7.72 7.12 15.21
CA THR A 327 -6.42 6.60 15.61
C THR A 327 -5.49 7.73 16.00
N VAL A 328 -4.86 7.63 17.19
CA VAL A 328 -3.76 8.49 17.63
C VAL A 328 -2.49 7.67 17.64
N GLY A 329 -1.40 8.23 17.11
CA GLY A 329 -0.13 7.54 16.98
C GLY A 329 1.07 8.36 17.43
N LEU A 330 2.11 7.65 17.86
CA LEU A 330 3.42 8.22 18.16
C LEU A 330 4.47 7.38 17.44
N ASN A 331 5.28 8.03 16.58
CA ASN A 331 6.36 7.38 15.83
C ASN A 331 7.71 7.96 16.23
N TYR A 332 8.65 7.11 16.59
CA TYR A 332 10.04 7.47 16.81
C TYR A 332 10.95 6.83 15.76
N PHE A 333 11.61 7.64 14.95
CA PHE A 333 12.53 7.21 13.89
C PHE A 333 13.95 7.13 14.46
N VAL A 334 14.29 5.99 15.06
CA VAL A 334 15.58 5.80 15.77
C VAL A 334 16.76 6.09 14.86
N ASN A 335 16.75 5.51 13.65
CA ASN A 335 17.74 5.73 12.62
C ASN A 335 17.13 5.47 11.23
N LYS A 336 17.93 5.45 10.17
CA LYS A 336 17.42 5.22 8.80
C LYS A 336 16.81 3.82 8.59
N TYR A 337 17.06 2.87 9.50
CA TYR A 337 16.61 1.49 9.40
C TYR A 337 15.53 1.11 10.42
N ILE A 338 15.54 1.73 11.59
CA ILE A 338 14.73 1.32 12.74
C ILE A 338 13.74 2.43 13.11
N ALA A 339 12.47 2.06 13.23
CA ALA A 339 11.43 2.90 13.79
C ALA A 339 10.62 2.15 14.83
N ALA A 340 10.19 2.87 15.89
CA ALA A 340 9.25 2.40 16.89
C ALA A 340 7.95 3.18 16.75
N LYS A 341 6.80 2.50 16.85
CA LYS A 341 5.48 3.10 16.69
C LYS A 341 4.53 2.58 17.76
N ILE A 342 3.63 3.44 18.21
CA ILE A 342 2.50 3.09 19.09
C ILE A 342 1.26 3.74 18.52
N ASN A 343 0.17 2.99 18.39
CA ASN A 343 -1.13 3.48 17.94
C ASN A 343 -2.20 3.08 18.95
N TYR A 344 -3.05 4.03 19.33
CA TYR A 344 -4.31 3.79 19.98
C TYR A 344 -5.45 4.08 19.01
N THR A 345 -6.36 3.14 18.84
CA THR A 345 -7.50 3.26 17.93
C THR A 345 -8.80 3.02 18.68
N ARG A 346 -9.75 3.94 18.55
CA ARG A 346 -11.15 3.76 18.91
C ARG A 346 -11.93 3.34 17.68
N MET A 347 -12.46 2.11 17.69
CA MET A 347 -13.26 1.54 16.61
C MET A 347 -14.76 1.73 16.87
N MET A 348 -15.50 2.06 15.81
CA MET A 348 -16.96 2.21 15.81
C MET A 348 -17.52 1.47 14.59
N VAL A 349 -18.05 0.29 14.82
CA VAL A 349 -18.68 -0.55 13.79
C VAL A 349 -20.18 -0.38 13.88
N ALA A 350 -20.85 -0.09 12.77
CA ALA A 350 -22.27 0.16 12.68
C ALA A 350 -22.90 -0.51 11.45
N ASP A 351 -24.20 -0.70 11.51
CA ASP A 351 -25.11 -1.13 10.46
C ASP A 351 -24.65 -2.31 9.59
N ALA A 352 -25.26 -3.46 9.88
CA ALA A 352 -25.15 -4.67 9.06
C ALA A 352 -23.75 -5.18 8.78
N SER A 353 -22.80 -4.89 9.68
CA SER A 353 -21.55 -5.66 9.73
C SER A 353 -21.86 -7.11 10.06
N PRO A 354 -21.14 -8.10 9.49
CA PRO A 354 -21.30 -9.51 9.85
C PRO A 354 -21.20 -9.79 11.36
N LEU A 355 -20.42 -9.01 12.09
CA LEU A 355 -20.23 -9.10 13.55
C LEU A 355 -21.18 -8.22 14.38
N GLY A 356 -22.08 -7.46 13.72
CA GLY A 356 -23.02 -6.55 14.37
C GLY A 356 -22.38 -5.22 14.80
N ASN A 357 -23.20 -4.36 15.43
CA ASN A 357 -22.75 -3.09 15.95
C ASN A 357 -21.78 -3.28 17.12
N ASN A 358 -20.62 -2.67 17.07
CA ASN A 358 -19.60 -2.83 18.10
C ASN A 358 -18.76 -1.56 18.30
N ARG A 359 -18.26 -1.39 19.53
CA ARG A 359 -17.33 -0.30 19.87
C ARG A 359 -16.26 -0.88 20.79
N PHE A 360 -15.02 -0.75 20.40
CA PHE A 360 -13.90 -1.23 21.20
C PHE A 360 -12.66 -0.38 20.94
N ASP A 361 -11.65 -0.58 21.77
CA ASP A 361 -10.39 0.12 21.69
C ASP A 361 -9.26 -0.87 21.38
N VAL A 362 -8.24 -0.41 20.67
CA VAL A 362 -7.05 -1.21 20.35
C VAL A 362 -5.81 -0.40 20.68
N LEU A 363 -4.92 -0.95 21.49
CA LEU A 363 -3.57 -0.41 21.67
C LEU A 363 -2.57 -1.35 20.99
N GLN A 364 -1.75 -0.80 20.11
CA GLN A 364 -0.81 -1.56 19.30
C GLN A 364 0.57 -0.91 19.32
N ALA A 365 1.63 -1.71 19.27
CA ALA A 365 3.01 -1.24 19.19
C ALA A 365 3.78 -2.03 18.12
N ARG A 366 4.71 -1.37 17.45
CA ARG A 366 5.58 -1.93 16.41
C ARG A 366 7.01 -1.51 16.61
N ILE A 367 7.93 -2.47 16.45
CA ILE A 367 9.32 -2.20 16.10
C ILE A 367 9.51 -2.61 14.64
N GLN A 368 9.92 -1.66 13.81
CA GLN A 368 10.10 -1.84 12.38
C GLN A 368 11.58 -1.78 12.04
N LEU A 369 12.08 -2.79 11.31
CA LEU A 369 13.37 -2.78 10.63
C LEU A 369 13.11 -2.67 9.12
N SER A 370 13.79 -1.77 8.42
CA SER A 370 13.70 -1.62 6.94
C SER A 370 15.06 -1.21 6.39
N PHE A 371 15.51 -1.78 5.27
CA PHE A 371 16.81 -1.50 4.65
C PHE A 371 16.76 -1.58 3.13
#